data_1224e221a1e9f347cd8965d0e7a9d842
#
_entry.id   1224e221a1e9f347cd8965d0e7a9d842
#
_cell.length_a   1.000
_cell.length_b   1.000
_cell.length_c   1.000
_cell.angle_alpha   90.00
_cell.angle_beta   90.00
_cell.angle_gamma   90.00
#
_symmetry.space_group_name_H-M   'P 1'
#
loop_
_entity.id
_entity.type
_entity.pdbx_description
1 polymer ?
#
loop_
_entity_poly.entity_id
_entity_poly.type
_entity_poly.pdbx_seq_one_letter_code
_entity_poly.pdbx_strand_id
1 'polypeptide(L)'
;PFLQRTDKKDITIREILYHQSGLPPWLPFYQEVIDKDSYDGRLFSARKDAHHPVQIGTATWANPKFKFKSEYISPVKTGDYTIQICDSLWLNRSFRKVIEEKIVEAPLKQKRYVYSDIGFILLGMLVEQLAGMPMEAYLQREFYEPMGLERTGYLPLRRFAKSEIVPSNKDRFLRKETLQGYVHDEA
;
A
#
# COMPACT_ATOMS: atom_id res chain seq x y z
N PRO A 1 -3.33 -15.88 11.00
CA PRO A 1 -4.44 -16.82 10.91
C PRO A 1 -4.83 -17.16 9.46
N PHE A 2 -4.97 -16.14 8.55
CA PHE A 2 -5.45 -16.36 7.18
C PHE A 2 -4.52 -17.22 6.30
N LEU A 3 -3.23 -17.35 6.63
CA LEU A 3 -2.27 -18.22 5.91
C LEU A 3 -2.34 -19.69 6.32
N GLN A 4 -3.02 -20.06 7.40
CA GLN A 4 -2.99 -21.41 7.99
C GLN A 4 -3.46 -22.54 7.06
N ARG A 5 -4.30 -22.23 6.09
CA ARG A 5 -4.86 -23.21 5.13
C ARG A 5 -4.32 -23.01 3.72
N THR A 6 -3.14 -22.44 3.59
CA THR A 6 -2.49 -22.14 2.32
C THR A 6 -1.12 -22.81 2.22
N ASP A 7 -0.51 -22.75 1.04
CA ASP A 7 0.88 -23.15 0.80
C ASP A 7 1.91 -22.31 1.58
N LYS A 8 1.48 -21.22 2.22
CA LYS A 8 2.30 -20.26 2.96
C LYS A 8 2.31 -20.50 4.48
N LYS A 9 1.59 -21.53 4.96
CA LYS A 9 1.43 -21.83 6.41
C LYS A 9 2.76 -22.07 7.15
N ASP A 10 3.78 -22.56 6.46
CA ASP A 10 5.07 -22.93 7.02
C ASP A 10 6.17 -21.88 6.80
N ILE A 11 5.80 -20.68 6.34
CA ILE A 11 6.73 -19.55 6.25
C ILE A 11 7.06 -19.07 7.66
N THR A 12 8.36 -18.96 7.95
CA THR A 12 8.85 -18.49 9.24
C THR A 12 9.15 -17.00 9.21
N ILE A 13 9.08 -16.33 10.38
CA ILE A 13 9.48 -14.93 10.55
C ILE A 13 10.93 -14.72 10.07
N ARG A 14 11.83 -15.68 10.36
CA ARG A 14 13.23 -15.64 9.91
C ARG A 14 13.34 -15.56 8.40
N GLU A 15 12.59 -16.39 7.67
CA GLU A 15 12.60 -16.40 6.20
C GLU A 15 12.09 -15.09 5.62
N ILE A 16 11.09 -14.47 6.25
CA ILE A 16 10.58 -13.16 5.84
C ILE A 16 11.67 -12.08 6.06
N LEU A 17 12.27 -12.03 7.25
CA LEU A 17 13.31 -11.03 7.59
C LEU A 17 14.53 -11.13 6.69
N TYR A 18 14.88 -12.35 6.22
CA TYR A 18 15.98 -12.56 5.29
C TYR A 18 15.56 -12.49 3.82
N HIS A 19 14.30 -12.16 3.51
CA HIS A 19 13.75 -12.20 2.15
C HIS A 19 13.94 -13.55 1.44
N GLN A 20 13.80 -14.64 2.18
CA GLN A 20 13.98 -16.02 1.70
C GLN A 20 12.69 -16.86 1.78
N SER A 21 11.55 -16.21 1.93
CA SER A 21 10.27 -16.88 2.15
C SER A 21 9.66 -17.50 0.89
N GLY A 22 10.13 -17.13 -0.30
CA GLY A 22 9.51 -17.51 -1.58
C GLY A 22 8.29 -16.67 -1.98
N LEU A 23 7.92 -15.66 -1.17
CA LEU A 23 6.87 -14.71 -1.52
C LEU A 23 7.28 -13.88 -2.74
N PRO A 24 6.32 -13.41 -3.56
CA PRO A 24 6.62 -12.51 -4.67
C PRO A 24 7.24 -11.20 -4.15
N PRO A 25 8.05 -10.52 -4.96
CA PRO A 25 8.63 -9.24 -4.59
C PRO A 25 7.58 -8.19 -4.24
N TRP A 26 6.52 -8.15 -5.02
CA TRP A 26 5.52 -7.11 -5.01
C TRP A 26 4.20 -7.61 -5.61
N LEU A 27 3.07 -7.02 -5.19
CA LEU A 27 1.73 -7.23 -5.76
C LEU A 27 1.07 -5.88 -6.03
N PRO A 28 0.42 -5.71 -7.21
CA PRO A 28 -0.18 -4.44 -7.61
C PRO A 28 -1.55 -4.22 -6.96
N PHE A 29 -1.61 -4.11 -5.63
CA PHE A 29 -2.88 -3.97 -4.90
C PHE A 29 -3.70 -2.76 -5.38
N TYR A 30 -3.05 -1.67 -5.78
CA TYR A 30 -3.72 -0.49 -6.31
C TYR A 30 -4.57 -0.74 -7.55
N GLN A 31 -4.28 -1.80 -8.33
CA GLN A 31 -5.09 -2.14 -9.49
C GLN A 31 -6.48 -2.67 -9.10
N GLU A 32 -6.62 -3.18 -7.89
CA GLU A 32 -7.89 -3.70 -7.40
C GLU A 32 -8.89 -2.58 -7.09
N VAL A 33 -8.43 -1.35 -6.83
CA VAL A 33 -9.31 -0.19 -6.63
C VAL A 33 -9.72 0.48 -7.94
N ILE A 34 -9.12 0.11 -9.08
CA ILE A 34 -9.43 0.68 -10.40
C ILE A 34 -10.58 -0.09 -11.05
N ASP A 35 -11.58 0.64 -11.50
CA ASP A 35 -12.68 0.08 -12.28
C ASP A 35 -12.21 -0.16 -13.73
N LYS A 36 -12.07 -1.44 -14.11
CA LYS A 36 -11.54 -1.86 -15.42
C LYS A 36 -12.48 -1.52 -16.58
N ASP A 37 -13.76 -1.34 -16.29
CA ASP A 37 -14.76 -1.00 -17.29
C ASP A 37 -14.89 0.52 -17.49
N SER A 38 -14.15 1.31 -16.73
CA SER A 38 -14.20 2.77 -16.75
C SER A 38 -13.27 3.44 -17.76
N TYR A 39 -12.43 2.68 -18.46
CA TYR A 39 -11.48 3.17 -19.46
C TYR A 39 -11.32 2.20 -20.62
N ASP A 40 -11.02 2.76 -21.80
CA ASP A 40 -10.80 1.95 -23.01
C ASP A 40 -9.37 1.42 -23.10
N GLY A 41 -9.23 0.19 -23.58
CA GLY A 41 -7.98 -0.45 -23.92
C GLY A 41 -7.18 -0.91 -22.70
N ARG A 42 -5.87 -0.61 -22.69
CA ARG A 42 -4.96 -1.03 -21.62
C ARG A 42 -4.70 0.09 -20.63
N LEU A 43 -4.45 -0.27 -19.37
CA LEU A 43 -4.05 0.69 -18.35
C LEU A 43 -2.60 1.20 -18.57
N PHE A 44 -1.74 0.33 -19.10
CA PHE A 44 -0.33 0.60 -19.32
C PHE A 44 0.12 0.32 -20.75
N SER A 45 1.13 1.09 -21.20
CA SER A 45 1.79 0.95 -22.51
C SER A 45 3.30 1.09 -22.34
N ALA A 46 4.07 0.39 -23.19
CA ALA A 46 5.52 0.57 -23.27
C ALA A 46 5.94 1.86 -24.00
N ARG A 47 4.99 2.57 -24.61
CA ARG A 47 5.23 3.80 -25.38
C ARG A 47 4.19 4.85 -25.02
N LYS A 48 4.60 6.12 -25.11
CA LYS A 48 3.68 7.25 -25.00
C LYS A 48 2.76 7.28 -26.21
N ASP A 49 1.45 7.44 -25.97
CA ASP A 49 0.44 7.68 -26.98
C ASP A 49 -0.69 8.57 -26.42
N ALA A 50 -1.75 8.81 -27.21
CA ALA A 50 -2.86 9.66 -26.80
C ALA A 50 -3.66 9.13 -25.59
N HIS A 51 -3.69 7.82 -25.38
CA HIS A 51 -4.35 7.18 -24.24
C HIS A 51 -3.40 7.02 -23.03
N HIS A 52 -2.08 6.98 -23.25
CA HIS A 52 -1.07 6.78 -22.22
C HIS A 52 -0.10 7.98 -22.15
N PRO A 53 -0.56 9.18 -21.71
CA PRO A 53 0.27 10.38 -21.66
C PRO A 53 1.18 10.47 -20.44
N VAL A 54 0.91 9.71 -19.38
CA VAL A 54 1.58 9.80 -18.07
C VAL A 54 2.67 8.78 -17.96
N GLN A 55 3.93 9.22 -17.84
CA GLN A 55 5.06 8.33 -17.57
C GLN A 55 5.09 7.98 -16.08
N ILE A 56 5.12 6.69 -15.77
CA ILE A 56 5.18 6.14 -14.40
C ILE A 56 6.41 5.27 -14.14
N GLY A 57 7.19 4.99 -15.18
CA GLY A 57 8.43 4.23 -15.09
C GLY A 57 9.31 4.51 -16.31
N THR A 58 10.52 3.95 -16.34
CA THR A 58 11.52 4.19 -17.41
C THR A 58 10.95 3.90 -18.80
N ALA A 59 10.18 2.82 -18.94
CA ALA A 59 9.54 2.42 -20.19
C ALA A 59 8.05 2.07 -19.98
N THR A 60 7.37 2.80 -19.08
CA THR A 60 5.97 2.54 -18.76
C THR A 60 5.18 3.83 -18.73
N TRP A 61 4.13 3.85 -19.52
CA TRP A 61 3.20 4.95 -19.67
C TRP A 61 1.80 4.50 -19.26
N ALA A 62 1.04 5.35 -18.59
CA ALA A 62 -0.25 5.00 -18.03
C ALA A 62 -1.39 5.82 -18.62
N ASN A 63 -2.57 5.18 -18.68
CA ASN A 63 -3.84 5.83 -18.95
C ASN A 63 -4.42 6.37 -17.64
N PRO A 64 -4.49 7.69 -17.42
CA PRO A 64 -5.03 8.27 -16.20
C PRO A 64 -6.57 8.41 -16.22
N LYS A 65 -7.23 8.01 -17.31
CA LYS A 65 -8.67 8.22 -17.51
C LYS A 65 -9.51 7.06 -16.96
N PHE A 66 -9.17 6.57 -15.77
CA PHE A 66 -9.96 5.56 -15.09
C PHE A 66 -10.81 6.18 -13.96
N LYS A 67 -11.79 5.43 -13.50
CA LYS A 67 -12.53 5.68 -12.26
C LYS A 67 -12.11 4.69 -11.18
N PHE A 68 -12.22 5.09 -9.94
CA PHE A 68 -12.11 4.16 -8.83
C PHE A 68 -13.42 3.40 -8.62
N LYS A 69 -13.30 2.17 -8.15
CA LYS A 69 -14.45 1.41 -7.65
C LYS A 69 -14.98 2.07 -6.39
N SER A 70 -16.25 2.44 -6.40
CA SER A 70 -16.90 3.11 -5.27
C SER A 70 -16.97 2.25 -4.01
N GLU A 71 -16.85 0.92 -4.12
CA GLU A 71 -16.77 0.01 -2.98
C GLU A 71 -15.48 0.16 -2.16
N TYR A 72 -14.40 0.65 -2.78
CA TYR A 72 -13.10 0.81 -2.12
C TYR A 72 -12.66 2.25 -1.92
N ILE A 73 -13.02 3.18 -2.79
CA ILE A 73 -12.56 4.56 -2.76
C ILE A 73 -13.74 5.53 -2.67
N SER A 74 -13.62 6.48 -1.75
CA SER A 74 -14.57 7.59 -1.58
C SER A 74 -13.84 8.93 -1.60
N PRO A 75 -14.44 10.00 -2.17
CA PRO A 75 -13.88 11.36 -2.09
C PRO A 75 -14.08 12.01 -0.71
N VAL A 76 -14.87 11.39 0.17
CA VAL A 76 -15.17 11.91 1.51
C VAL A 76 -15.03 10.82 2.55
N LYS A 77 -14.61 11.21 3.75
CA LYS A 77 -14.58 10.33 4.93
C LYS A 77 -16.01 10.01 5.35
N THR A 78 -16.43 8.76 5.23
CA THR A 78 -17.78 8.32 5.63
C THR A 78 -17.82 6.82 5.90
N GLY A 79 -18.60 6.38 6.88
CA GLY A 79 -18.77 4.95 7.18
C GLY A 79 -17.44 4.22 7.35
N ASP A 80 -17.20 3.22 6.50
CA ASP A 80 -16.00 2.40 6.49
C ASP A 80 -14.81 2.99 5.70
N TYR A 81 -14.99 4.14 5.03
CA TYR A 81 -13.94 4.87 4.33
C TYR A 81 -13.18 5.75 5.32
N THR A 82 -12.25 5.14 6.05
CA THR A 82 -11.56 5.76 7.19
C THR A 82 -10.08 5.95 6.99
N ILE A 83 -9.48 5.30 5.98
CA ILE A 83 -8.04 5.36 5.67
C ILE A 83 -7.82 6.44 4.62
N GLN A 84 -7.26 7.57 5.01
CA GLN A 84 -6.93 8.65 4.09
C GLN A 84 -5.66 8.31 3.31
N ILE A 85 -5.73 8.27 1.98
CA ILE A 85 -4.61 7.91 1.10
C ILE A 85 -4.02 9.11 0.35
N CYS A 86 -4.75 10.23 0.33
CA CYS A 86 -4.32 11.56 -0.11
C CYS A 86 -5.35 12.61 0.35
N ASP A 87 -5.19 13.88 0.00
CA ASP A 87 -6.09 14.92 0.49
C ASP A 87 -7.55 14.70 0.12
N SER A 88 -7.78 14.13 -1.06
CA SER A 88 -9.10 13.99 -1.68
C SER A 88 -9.69 12.59 -1.70
N LEU A 89 -8.96 11.57 -1.18
CA LEU A 89 -9.38 10.17 -1.30
C LEU A 89 -9.26 9.40 0.02
N TRP A 90 -10.27 8.58 0.25
CA TRP A 90 -10.39 7.71 1.42
C TRP A 90 -10.59 6.27 0.97
N LEU A 91 -9.78 5.35 1.50
CA LEU A 91 -9.86 3.91 1.27
C LEU A 91 -10.77 3.28 2.32
N ASN A 92 -11.62 2.35 1.86
CA ASN A 92 -12.45 1.54 2.72
C ASN A 92 -11.57 0.54 3.52
N ARG A 93 -11.78 0.46 4.81
CA ARG A 93 -11.04 -0.47 5.69
C ARG A 93 -11.18 -1.95 5.31
N SER A 94 -12.26 -2.32 4.61
CA SER A 94 -12.47 -3.68 4.08
C SER A 94 -11.43 -4.07 3.03
N PHE A 95 -10.72 -3.13 2.44
CA PHE A 95 -9.67 -3.39 1.44
C PHE A 95 -8.54 -4.28 2.00
N ARG A 96 -8.35 -4.30 3.31
CA ARG A 96 -7.45 -5.25 3.97
C ARG A 96 -7.73 -6.70 3.58
N LYS A 97 -9.01 -7.09 3.42
CA LYS A 97 -9.37 -8.43 2.94
C LYS A 97 -8.88 -8.70 1.53
N VAL A 98 -8.96 -7.72 0.64
CA VAL A 98 -8.44 -7.83 -0.72
C VAL A 98 -6.94 -8.08 -0.70
N ILE A 99 -6.19 -7.35 0.14
CA ILE A 99 -4.75 -7.57 0.33
C ILE A 99 -4.48 -9.01 0.82
N GLU A 100 -5.20 -9.48 1.83
CA GLU A 100 -5.06 -10.83 2.37
C GLU A 100 -5.35 -11.90 1.31
N GLU A 101 -6.44 -11.75 0.54
CA GLU A 101 -6.82 -12.65 -0.55
C GLU A 101 -5.76 -12.69 -1.65
N LYS A 102 -5.25 -11.54 -2.09
CA LYS A 102 -4.18 -11.46 -3.09
C LYS A 102 -2.88 -12.11 -2.62
N ILE A 103 -2.54 -11.95 -1.35
CA ILE A 103 -1.37 -12.65 -0.77
C ILE A 103 -1.59 -14.16 -0.76
N VAL A 104 -2.79 -14.63 -0.43
CA VAL A 104 -3.13 -16.07 -0.45
C VAL A 104 -3.06 -16.64 -1.87
N GLU A 105 -3.62 -15.93 -2.86
CA GLU A 105 -3.63 -16.35 -4.27
C GLU A 105 -2.25 -16.33 -4.93
N ALA A 106 -1.36 -15.46 -4.46
CA ALA A 106 -0.03 -15.30 -5.05
C ALA A 106 0.78 -16.60 -4.96
N PRO A 107 1.41 -17.07 -6.05
CA PRO A 107 2.15 -18.32 -6.04
C PRO A 107 3.39 -18.23 -5.15
N LEU A 108 3.59 -19.21 -4.29
CA LEU A 108 4.83 -19.35 -3.54
C LEU A 108 5.92 -19.92 -4.46
N LYS A 109 7.07 -19.26 -4.51
CA LYS A 109 8.22 -19.67 -5.32
C LYS A 109 9.24 -20.42 -4.47
N GLN A 110 10.28 -20.92 -5.13
CA GLN A 110 11.42 -21.53 -4.43
C GLN A 110 12.03 -20.54 -3.42
N LYS A 111 12.30 -21.04 -2.21
CA LYS A 111 12.95 -20.27 -1.15
C LYS A 111 14.38 -19.90 -1.55
N ARG A 112 14.59 -18.64 -1.87
CA ARG A 112 15.89 -18.03 -2.17
C ARG A 112 15.80 -16.54 -1.85
N TYR A 113 16.92 -15.84 -1.77
CA TYR A 113 16.91 -14.40 -1.56
C TYR A 113 16.21 -13.69 -2.73
N VAL A 114 15.07 -13.10 -2.44
CA VAL A 114 14.32 -12.19 -3.32
C VAL A 114 13.68 -11.15 -2.43
N TYR A 115 14.12 -9.91 -2.53
CA TYR A 115 13.49 -8.81 -1.79
C TYR A 115 11.97 -8.83 -2.00
N SER A 116 11.21 -8.75 -0.91
CA SER A 116 9.74 -8.84 -0.94
C SER A 116 9.12 -7.87 0.06
N ASP A 117 8.32 -6.94 -0.45
CA ASP A 117 7.48 -6.03 0.35
C ASP A 117 6.37 -6.82 1.05
N ILE A 118 5.85 -7.87 0.39
CA ILE A 118 4.77 -8.70 0.92
C ILE A 118 5.12 -9.29 2.29
N GLY A 119 6.38 -9.70 2.46
CA GLY A 119 6.86 -10.20 3.74
C GLY A 119 6.74 -9.15 4.85
N PHE A 120 7.07 -7.90 4.57
CA PHE A 120 7.00 -6.82 5.56
C PHE A 120 5.57 -6.36 5.82
N ILE A 121 4.68 -6.42 4.83
CA ILE A 121 3.23 -6.24 5.04
C ILE A 121 2.71 -7.29 6.04
N LEU A 122 3.08 -8.57 5.86
CA LEU A 122 2.72 -9.65 6.79
C LEU A 122 3.28 -9.44 8.20
N LEU A 123 4.53 -8.96 8.32
CA LEU A 123 5.13 -8.63 9.61
C LEU A 123 4.40 -7.47 10.29
N GLY A 124 4.02 -6.43 9.56
CA GLY A 124 3.21 -5.34 10.09
C GLY A 124 1.87 -5.84 10.65
N MET A 125 1.15 -6.67 9.88
CA MET A 125 -0.09 -7.30 10.34
C MET A 125 0.12 -8.17 11.58
N LEU A 126 1.25 -8.88 11.68
CA LEU A 126 1.60 -9.71 12.83
C LEU A 126 1.89 -8.86 14.07
N VAL A 127 2.62 -7.76 13.92
CA VAL A 127 2.90 -6.81 15.02
C VAL A 127 1.57 -6.28 15.58
N GLU A 128 0.65 -5.80 14.74
CA GLU A 128 -0.66 -5.33 15.18
C GLU A 128 -1.45 -6.39 15.93
N GLN A 129 -1.43 -7.64 15.42
CA GLN A 129 -2.13 -8.75 16.06
C GLN A 129 -1.55 -9.09 17.44
N LEU A 130 -0.22 -9.11 17.58
CA LEU A 130 0.45 -9.42 18.85
C LEU A 130 0.37 -8.28 19.85
N ALA A 131 0.48 -7.04 19.38
CA ALA A 131 0.40 -5.85 20.23
C ALA A 131 -1.05 -5.50 20.64
N GLY A 132 -2.06 -6.02 19.92
CA GLY A 132 -3.47 -5.70 20.14
C GLY A 132 -3.83 -4.25 19.83
N MET A 133 -3.00 -3.55 19.04
CA MET A 133 -3.19 -2.15 18.68
C MET A 133 -2.58 -1.85 17.30
N PRO A 134 -2.95 -0.72 16.64
CA PRO A 134 -2.32 -0.29 15.39
C PRO A 134 -0.81 -0.11 15.53
N MET A 135 -0.07 -0.45 14.47
CA MET A 135 1.39 -0.42 14.48
C MET A 135 1.95 0.97 14.81
N GLU A 136 1.32 2.03 14.31
CA GLU A 136 1.74 3.40 14.61
C GLU A 136 1.62 3.75 16.11
N ALA A 137 0.58 3.24 16.77
CA ALA A 137 0.39 3.46 18.21
C ALA A 137 1.41 2.64 19.03
N TYR A 138 1.68 1.41 18.60
CA TYR A 138 2.67 0.54 19.23
C TYR A 138 4.08 1.17 19.15
N LEU A 139 4.50 1.60 17.95
CA LEU A 139 5.81 2.21 17.74
C LEU A 139 5.96 3.54 18.47
N GLN A 140 4.89 4.35 18.52
CA GLN A 140 4.90 5.60 19.28
C GLN A 140 5.17 5.33 20.76
N ARG A 141 4.40 4.41 21.37
CA ARG A 141 4.46 4.10 22.80
C ARG A 141 5.76 3.41 23.21
N GLU A 142 6.20 2.41 22.45
CA GLU A 142 7.29 1.52 22.87
C GLU A 142 8.68 2.02 22.44
N PHE A 143 8.74 2.89 21.40
CA PHE A 143 10.02 3.33 20.84
C PHE A 143 10.16 4.85 20.80
N TYR A 144 9.24 5.56 20.13
CA TYR A 144 9.49 6.97 19.85
C TYR A 144 9.38 7.85 21.09
N GLU A 145 8.40 7.65 21.95
CA GLU A 145 8.27 8.39 23.21
C GLU A 145 9.41 8.10 24.20
N PRO A 146 9.77 6.83 24.50
CA PRO A 146 10.90 6.52 25.37
C PRO A 146 12.24 7.06 24.87
N MET A 147 12.41 7.17 23.54
CA MET A 147 13.62 7.72 22.91
C MET A 147 13.59 9.26 22.78
N GLY A 148 12.51 9.93 23.18
CA GLY A 148 12.36 11.38 23.03
C GLY A 148 12.26 11.86 21.58
N LEU A 149 11.77 11.01 20.66
CA LEU A 149 11.68 11.32 19.23
C LEU A 149 10.40 12.09 18.91
N GLU A 150 10.38 13.37 19.19
CA GLU A 150 9.19 14.22 19.03
C GLU A 150 8.76 14.43 17.56
N ARG A 151 9.70 14.35 16.60
CA ARG A 151 9.44 14.59 15.17
C ARG A 151 9.47 13.35 14.30
N THR A 152 9.51 12.16 14.91
CA THR A 152 9.46 10.86 14.23
C THR A 152 8.11 10.19 14.49
N GLY A 153 7.52 9.57 13.49
CA GLY A 153 6.27 8.82 13.66
C GLY A 153 5.47 8.67 12.38
N TYR A 154 4.42 7.91 12.47
CA TYR A 154 3.43 7.71 11.42
C TYR A 154 2.39 8.82 11.44
N LEU A 155 1.61 8.92 10.36
CA LEU A 155 0.46 9.81 10.20
C LEU A 155 0.81 11.28 10.55
N PRO A 156 1.84 11.85 9.91
CA PRO A 156 2.41 13.14 10.31
C PRO A 156 1.39 14.28 10.28
N LEU A 157 0.37 14.23 9.42
CA LEU A 157 -0.69 15.24 9.34
C LEU A 157 -1.60 15.31 10.58
N ARG A 158 -1.51 14.33 11.49
CA ARG A 158 -2.19 14.38 12.79
C ARG A 158 -1.40 15.18 13.84
N ARG A 159 -0.11 15.47 13.57
CA ARG A 159 0.85 16.04 14.53
C ARG A 159 1.44 17.37 14.06
N PHE A 160 1.58 17.55 12.77
CA PHE A 160 2.28 18.69 12.17
C PHE A 160 1.40 19.39 11.14
N ALA A 161 1.60 20.70 10.98
CA ALA A 161 1.01 21.42 9.87
C ALA A 161 1.56 20.91 8.53
N LYS A 162 0.74 20.88 7.49
CA LYS A 162 1.15 20.37 6.17
C LYS A 162 2.39 21.11 5.64
N SER A 163 2.54 22.40 5.93
CA SER A 163 3.69 23.22 5.56
C SER A 163 5.02 22.79 6.18
N GLU A 164 4.99 22.00 7.26
CA GLU A 164 6.19 21.47 7.92
C GLU A 164 6.63 20.12 7.34
N ILE A 165 5.84 19.53 6.44
CA ILE A 165 6.08 18.19 5.88
C ILE A 165 6.57 18.36 4.44
N VAL A 166 7.68 17.73 4.09
CA VAL A 166 8.17 17.71 2.71
C VAL A 166 7.30 16.82 1.85
N PRO A 167 6.88 17.24 0.64
CA PRO A 167 6.18 16.36 -0.29
C PRO A 167 7.01 15.11 -0.64
N SER A 168 6.38 13.96 -0.61
CA SER A 168 7.03 12.67 -0.95
C SER A 168 7.05 12.41 -2.46
N ASN A 169 6.01 12.80 -3.19
CA ASN A 169 5.88 12.60 -4.63
C ASN A 169 4.83 13.53 -5.24
N LYS A 170 4.92 13.72 -6.57
CA LYS A 170 3.84 14.25 -7.39
C LYS A 170 3.21 13.11 -8.17
N ASP A 171 2.20 12.49 -7.59
CA ASP A 171 1.47 11.40 -8.24
C ASP A 171 0.61 11.96 -9.39
N ARG A 172 0.95 11.58 -10.62
CA ARG A 172 0.25 12.00 -11.82
C ARG A 172 -0.70 10.94 -12.38
N PHE A 173 -0.69 9.77 -11.79
CA PHE A 173 -1.41 8.62 -12.31
C PHE A 173 -2.57 8.22 -11.39
N LEU A 174 -2.27 7.72 -10.18
CA LEU A 174 -3.27 7.12 -9.30
C LEU A 174 -4.08 8.19 -8.54
N ARG A 175 -3.41 8.97 -7.67
CA ARG A 175 -4.07 9.95 -6.80
C ARG A 175 -4.18 11.34 -7.42
N LYS A 176 -3.37 11.62 -8.46
CA LYS A 176 -3.37 12.83 -9.31
C LYS A 176 -3.14 14.15 -8.55
N GLU A 177 -2.39 14.07 -7.45
CA GLU A 177 -2.04 15.22 -6.62
C GLU A 177 -0.60 15.13 -6.10
N THR A 178 -0.14 16.21 -5.45
CA THR A 178 1.13 16.20 -4.72
C THR A 178 0.92 15.56 -3.36
N LEU A 179 1.60 14.46 -3.11
CA LEU A 179 1.53 13.71 -1.86
C LEU A 179 2.43 14.36 -0.81
N GLN A 180 1.83 14.89 0.24
CA GLN A 180 2.50 15.57 1.33
C GLN A 180 1.91 15.11 2.66
N GLY A 181 2.68 14.32 3.40
CA GLY A 181 2.22 13.62 4.61
C GLY A 181 1.55 12.26 4.32
N TYR A 182 1.62 11.81 3.09
CA TYR A 182 1.17 10.49 2.64
C TYR A 182 2.33 9.72 2.01
N VAL A 183 2.26 8.38 2.08
CA VAL A 183 3.23 7.50 1.42
C VAL A 183 3.04 7.59 -0.09
N HIS A 184 4.14 7.58 -0.85
CA HIS A 184 4.06 7.56 -2.33
C HIS A 184 3.87 6.15 -2.89
N ASP A 185 4.13 5.12 -2.09
CA ASP A 185 3.93 3.72 -2.46
C ASP A 185 2.45 3.43 -2.74
N GLU A 186 2.17 2.70 -3.79
CA GLU A 186 0.84 2.26 -4.21
C GLU A 186 0.50 0.84 -3.74
N ALA A 187 1.41 0.14 -3.04
CA ALA A 187 1.18 -1.21 -2.52
C ALA A 187 0.26 -1.23 -1.28
#